data_6402cde5708ead3038dce512413debab
#
_entry.id   6402cde5708ead3038dce512413debab
#
_cell.length_a   1.000
_cell.length_b   1.000
_cell.length_c   1.000
_cell.angle_alpha   90.00
_cell.angle_beta   90.00
_cell.angle_gamma   90.00
#
_symmetry.space_group_name_H-M   'P 1'
#
loop_
_entity.id
_entity.type
_entity.pdbx_description
1 polymer ?
#
loop_
_entity_poly.entity_id
_entity_poly.type
_entity_poly.pdbx_seq_one_letter_code
_entity_poly.pdbx_strand_id
1 'polypeptide(L)'
;MSFFSRLFGGAKPGGEKETFLGHGSYLNPYSTLGELDFHLISEGRHERLWEVLGAHVKRDSAGELIGTAFSVWAPNAQAVSLISDHNFWDRNTHPMVRAGTTGIWEVFVPDVGPDTCYKFAVCTIDGRWVDHADPMARATEHPPRTASVVTESNYKWSDNLWMTQRANYQPWRAPVSVYEVHAGSWRPGLTYLQMAEELVEYVKEQNFTHVEFLPITEHPYSPSWGYQVTSF
;
A
#
# COMPACT_ATOMS: atom_id res chain seq x y z
N MET A 1 -38.12 6.04 -3.32
CA MET A 1 -36.94 6.90 -3.56
C MET A 1 -35.95 6.60 -2.44
N SER A 2 -34.85 5.93 -2.79
CA SER A 2 -33.88 5.37 -1.85
C SER A 2 -33.05 6.49 -1.21
N PHE A 3 -32.73 6.35 0.09
CA PHE A 3 -31.91 7.25 0.91
C PHE A 3 -30.51 7.55 0.30
N PHE A 4 -30.03 6.68 -0.58
CA PHE A 4 -28.74 6.81 -1.27
C PHE A 4 -28.66 7.88 -2.38
N SER A 5 -29.79 8.32 -2.95
CA SER A 5 -29.77 9.34 -4.00
C SER A 5 -29.50 10.76 -3.51
N ARG A 6 -29.43 10.98 -2.20
CA ARG A 6 -29.14 12.30 -1.60
C ARG A 6 -27.68 12.52 -1.19
N LEU A 7 -26.87 11.44 -1.14
CA LEU A 7 -25.45 11.53 -0.75
C LEU A 7 -24.48 11.82 -1.92
N PHE A 8 -24.95 11.67 -3.17
CA PHE A 8 -24.13 11.86 -4.37
C PHE A 8 -24.75 12.83 -5.37
N GLY A 9 -25.27 13.94 -4.88
CA GLY A 9 -25.78 15.03 -5.71
C GLY A 9 -24.67 15.91 -6.26
N GLY A 10 -24.00 15.48 -7.33
CA GLY A 10 -23.04 16.26 -8.08
C GLY A 10 -22.80 15.65 -9.44
N ALA A 11 -23.19 16.38 -10.51
CA ALA A 11 -22.93 16.21 -11.95
C ALA A 11 -22.53 14.82 -12.47
N LYS A 12 -23.39 14.23 -13.29
CA LYS A 12 -23.11 13.04 -14.09
C LYS A 12 -22.02 13.32 -15.13
N PRO A 13 -20.88 12.63 -15.13
CA PRO A 13 -20.12 12.38 -16.35
C PRO A 13 -20.83 11.27 -17.14
N GLY A 14 -20.78 11.33 -18.46
CA GLY A 14 -21.56 10.51 -19.40
C GLY A 14 -21.46 9.02 -19.17
N GLY A 15 -22.60 8.45 -19.24
CA GLY A 15 -23.09 7.09 -19.46
C GLY A 15 -22.10 5.92 -19.46
N GLU A 16 -21.62 5.49 -18.30
CA GLU A 16 -21.16 4.12 -18.13
C GLU A 16 -22.23 3.32 -17.40
N LYS A 17 -22.59 2.17 -17.96
CA LYS A 17 -23.63 1.28 -17.43
C LYS A 17 -23.17 0.71 -16.08
N GLU A 18 -23.97 0.93 -15.05
CA GLU A 18 -23.84 0.21 -13.77
C GLU A 18 -23.88 -1.30 -14.05
N THR A 19 -22.77 -1.98 -13.90
CA THR A 19 -22.67 -3.42 -14.08
C THR A 19 -23.05 -4.09 -12.77
N PHE A 20 -24.28 -4.58 -12.66
CA PHE A 20 -24.70 -5.46 -11.57
C PHE A 20 -24.09 -6.84 -11.78
N LEU A 21 -23.14 -7.24 -10.94
CA LEU A 21 -22.71 -8.63 -10.86
C LEU A 21 -23.66 -9.39 -9.91
N GLY A 22 -24.25 -10.46 -10.41
CA GLY A 22 -25.21 -11.28 -9.69
C GLY A 22 -24.60 -11.94 -8.46
N HIS A 23 -24.91 -11.40 -7.32
CA HIS A 23 -24.88 -11.82 -5.92
C HIS A 23 -24.83 -10.60 -4.99
N GLY A 24 -25.53 -9.50 -5.33
CA GLY A 24 -25.83 -8.45 -4.35
C GLY A 24 -24.65 -7.62 -3.82
N SER A 25 -23.45 -7.71 -4.39
CA SER A 25 -22.31 -6.90 -4.00
C SER A 25 -22.14 -5.73 -4.96
N TYR A 26 -22.31 -4.54 -4.42
CA TYR A 26 -22.04 -3.28 -5.10
C TYR A 26 -20.52 -3.13 -5.23
N LEU A 27 -19.96 -3.29 -6.43
CA LEU A 27 -18.56 -2.99 -6.66
C LEU A 27 -18.37 -1.49 -6.80
N ASN A 28 -17.45 -0.93 -6.03
CA ASN A 28 -16.99 0.42 -6.19
C ASN A 28 -16.38 0.58 -7.60
N PRO A 29 -16.84 1.52 -8.45
CA PRO A 29 -16.31 1.71 -9.81
C PRO A 29 -14.81 2.06 -9.83
N TYR A 30 -14.28 2.51 -8.71
CA TYR A 30 -12.85 2.81 -8.52
C TYR A 30 -12.11 1.70 -7.77
N SER A 31 -12.75 0.55 -7.52
CA SER A 31 -12.09 -0.60 -6.90
C SER A 31 -10.82 -1.00 -7.65
N THR A 32 -9.82 -1.44 -6.90
CA THR A 32 -8.60 -2.05 -7.45
C THR A 32 -8.76 -3.56 -7.62
N LEU A 33 -9.83 -4.13 -7.07
CA LEU A 33 -10.09 -5.57 -7.03
C LEU A 33 -10.96 -6.00 -8.22
N GLY A 34 -10.50 -7.01 -8.95
CA GLY A 34 -11.25 -7.69 -10.00
C GLY A 34 -11.67 -9.11 -9.59
N GLU A 35 -12.41 -9.81 -10.46
CA GLU A 35 -12.87 -11.18 -10.20
C GLU A 35 -11.71 -12.15 -9.96
N LEU A 36 -10.62 -12.00 -10.70
CA LEU A 36 -9.42 -12.82 -10.53
C LEU A 36 -8.79 -12.61 -9.15
N ASP A 37 -8.74 -11.36 -8.66
CA ASP A 37 -8.19 -11.05 -7.35
C ASP A 37 -9.03 -11.70 -6.25
N PHE A 38 -10.35 -11.61 -6.32
CA PHE A 38 -11.24 -12.28 -5.36
C PHE A 38 -11.06 -13.80 -5.37
N HIS A 39 -10.91 -14.40 -6.54
CA HIS A 39 -10.65 -15.83 -6.67
C HIS A 39 -9.33 -16.21 -6.02
N LEU A 40 -8.24 -15.54 -6.38
CA LEU A 40 -6.89 -15.84 -5.85
C LEU A 40 -6.79 -15.59 -4.34
N ILE A 41 -7.46 -14.55 -3.83
CA ILE A 41 -7.50 -14.26 -2.39
C ILE A 41 -8.28 -15.34 -1.64
N SER A 42 -9.41 -15.80 -2.19
CA SER A 42 -10.22 -16.87 -1.57
C SER A 42 -9.47 -18.19 -1.48
N GLU A 43 -8.55 -18.45 -2.40
CA GLU A 43 -7.68 -19.63 -2.42
C GLU A 43 -6.37 -19.44 -1.62
N GLY A 44 -6.11 -18.25 -1.10
CA GLY A 44 -4.84 -17.91 -0.43
C GLY A 44 -3.62 -17.92 -1.38
N ARG A 45 -3.81 -17.65 -2.65
CA ARG A 45 -2.80 -17.73 -3.73
C ARG A 45 -2.45 -16.39 -4.35
N HIS A 46 -2.98 -15.30 -3.86
CA HIS A 46 -2.68 -13.97 -4.40
C HIS A 46 -1.31 -13.49 -3.93
N GLU A 47 -0.31 -13.56 -4.80
CA GLU A 47 1.10 -13.24 -4.46
C GLU A 47 1.41 -11.74 -4.52
N ARG A 48 0.48 -10.89 -5.00
CA ARG A 48 0.71 -9.45 -5.25
C ARG A 48 -0.38 -8.60 -4.58
N LEU A 49 -0.68 -8.88 -3.32
CA LEU A 49 -1.74 -8.19 -2.57
C LEU A 49 -1.58 -6.66 -2.51
N TRP A 50 -0.33 -6.17 -2.52
CA TRP A 50 -0.02 -4.73 -2.52
C TRP A 50 -0.48 -3.97 -3.78
N GLU A 51 -0.87 -4.68 -4.85
CA GLU A 51 -1.40 -4.06 -6.06
C GLU A 51 -2.89 -3.78 -5.96
N VAL A 52 -3.57 -4.47 -5.06
CA VAL A 52 -5.03 -4.42 -4.92
C VAL A 52 -5.50 -4.01 -3.53
N LEU A 53 -4.71 -4.23 -2.48
CA LEU A 53 -4.98 -3.76 -1.12
C LEU A 53 -4.15 -2.51 -0.79
N GLY A 54 -4.61 -1.74 0.19
CA GLY A 54 -3.99 -0.49 0.60
C GLY A 54 -4.64 0.74 -0.02
N ALA A 55 -3.88 1.82 -0.15
CA ALA A 55 -4.31 3.08 -0.74
C ALA A 55 -3.80 3.22 -2.18
N HIS A 56 -4.72 3.42 -3.12
CA HIS A 56 -4.45 3.55 -4.55
C HIS A 56 -5.05 4.83 -5.11
N VAL A 57 -4.19 5.79 -5.43
CA VAL A 57 -4.60 7.05 -6.04
C VAL A 57 -5.20 6.80 -7.43
N LYS A 58 -6.32 7.42 -7.71
CA LYS A 58 -7.00 7.37 -9.00
C LYS A 58 -6.90 8.73 -9.68
N ARG A 59 -6.54 8.68 -10.96
CA ARG A 59 -6.42 9.86 -11.82
C ARG A 59 -7.24 9.67 -13.07
N ASP A 60 -7.70 10.77 -13.64
CA ASP A 60 -8.41 10.75 -14.91
C ASP A 60 -7.44 10.62 -16.11
N SER A 61 -7.97 10.63 -17.32
CA SER A 61 -7.19 10.54 -18.55
C SER A 61 -6.27 11.75 -18.81
N ALA A 62 -6.51 12.87 -18.14
CA ALA A 62 -5.65 14.05 -18.18
C ALA A 62 -4.55 14.02 -17.10
N GLY A 63 -4.59 13.02 -16.19
CA GLY A 63 -3.67 12.90 -15.07
C GLY A 63 -4.12 13.65 -13.82
N GLU A 64 -5.30 14.26 -13.84
CA GLU A 64 -5.83 14.99 -12.69
C GLU A 64 -6.33 14.04 -11.60
N LEU A 65 -6.19 14.44 -10.35
CA LEU A 65 -6.61 13.65 -9.19
C LEU A 65 -8.13 13.48 -9.17
N ILE A 66 -8.60 12.24 -9.13
CA ILE A 66 -10.03 11.93 -8.87
C ILE A 66 -10.24 11.66 -7.37
N GLY A 67 -9.31 10.97 -6.73
CA GLY A 67 -9.38 10.55 -5.33
C GLY A 67 -8.54 9.32 -5.07
N THR A 68 -8.76 8.66 -3.93
CA THR A 68 -8.05 7.45 -3.54
C THR A 68 -9.01 6.33 -3.20
N ALA A 69 -8.76 5.14 -3.76
CA ALA A 69 -9.41 3.90 -3.37
C ALA A 69 -8.61 3.26 -2.23
N PHE A 70 -9.32 2.89 -1.16
CA PHE A 70 -8.74 2.22 0.01
C PHE A 70 -9.37 0.85 0.14
N SER A 71 -8.55 -0.14 0.43
CA SER A 71 -9.01 -1.50 0.69
C SER A 71 -8.15 -2.20 1.74
N VAL A 72 -8.79 -3.01 2.59
CA VAL A 72 -8.12 -3.76 3.65
C VAL A 72 -8.78 -5.12 3.87
N TRP A 73 -7.99 -6.13 4.16
CA TRP A 73 -8.48 -7.44 4.55
C TRP A 73 -8.71 -7.49 6.05
N ALA A 74 -9.97 -7.57 6.46
CA ALA A 74 -10.39 -7.68 7.86
C ALA A 74 -11.60 -8.63 7.98
N PRO A 75 -11.40 -9.95 7.80
CA PRO A 75 -12.49 -10.92 7.65
C PRO A 75 -13.36 -11.05 8.90
N ASN A 76 -12.79 -10.82 10.08
CA ASN A 76 -13.48 -10.94 11.37
C ASN A 76 -14.08 -9.61 11.87
N ALA A 77 -13.94 -8.52 11.10
CA ALA A 77 -14.49 -7.24 11.49
C ALA A 77 -16.02 -7.22 11.33
N GLN A 78 -16.72 -6.60 12.27
CA GLN A 78 -18.16 -6.30 12.15
C GLN A 78 -18.38 -5.10 11.23
N ALA A 79 -17.49 -4.10 11.29
CA ALA A 79 -17.47 -2.91 10.46
C ALA A 79 -16.05 -2.38 10.33
N VAL A 80 -15.76 -1.68 9.24
CA VAL A 80 -14.50 -0.96 9.04
C VAL A 80 -14.83 0.45 8.54
N SER A 81 -14.07 1.43 8.98
CA SER A 81 -14.19 2.81 8.52
C SER A 81 -12.82 3.40 8.23
N LEU A 82 -12.70 4.18 7.19
CA LEU A 82 -11.50 4.97 6.94
C LEU A 82 -11.52 6.22 7.80
N ILE A 83 -10.45 6.47 8.53
CA ILE A 83 -10.18 7.71 9.27
C ILE A 83 -8.91 8.34 8.73
N SER A 84 -8.93 9.66 8.52
CA SER A 84 -7.85 10.38 7.86
C SER A 84 -7.85 11.86 8.20
N ASP A 85 -6.80 12.57 7.84
CA ASP A 85 -6.75 14.04 7.93
C ASP A 85 -7.89 14.69 7.16
N HIS A 86 -8.30 14.11 6.04
CA HIS A 86 -9.37 14.61 5.17
C HIS A 86 -10.74 14.62 5.86
N ASN A 87 -11.02 13.69 6.77
CA ASN A 87 -12.28 13.58 7.49
C ASN A 87 -12.15 13.87 9.00
N PHE A 88 -11.09 14.57 9.39
CA PHE A 88 -10.84 14.92 10.80
C PHE A 88 -10.80 13.70 11.74
N TRP A 89 -10.40 12.55 11.22
CA TRP A 89 -10.33 11.28 11.95
C TRP A 89 -11.68 10.79 12.46
N ASP A 90 -12.79 11.25 11.86
CA ASP A 90 -14.14 10.82 12.20
C ASP A 90 -14.51 9.50 11.49
N ARG A 91 -14.72 8.46 12.28
CA ARG A 91 -15.08 7.12 11.80
C ARG A 91 -16.49 7.01 11.20
N ASN A 92 -17.34 8.02 11.36
CA ASN A 92 -18.70 7.99 10.82
C ASN A 92 -18.78 8.51 9.38
N THR A 93 -17.74 9.19 8.91
CA THR A 93 -17.74 9.90 7.62
C THR A 93 -17.51 8.97 6.44
N HIS A 94 -16.57 8.01 6.57
CA HIS A 94 -16.20 7.12 5.48
C HIS A 94 -16.30 5.63 5.90
N PRO A 95 -17.54 5.12 6.15
CA PRO A 95 -17.73 3.70 6.39
C PRO A 95 -17.35 2.90 5.13
N MET A 96 -16.62 1.81 5.32
CA MET A 96 -16.21 0.92 4.25
C MET A 96 -17.27 -0.15 4.00
N VAL A 97 -17.35 -0.64 2.77
CA VAL A 97 -18.26 -1.71 2.39
C VAL A 97 -17.49 -3.00 2.13
N ARG A 98 -18.11 -4.15 2.38
CA ARG A 98 -17.49 -5.44 2.06
C ARG A 98 -17.46 -5.65 0.56
N ALA A 99 -16.29 -5.97 0.04
CA ALA A 99 -16.07 -6.36 -1.34
C ALA A 99 -16.15 -7.90 -1.44
N GLY A 100 -17.29 -8.41 -1.86
CA GLY A 100 -17.53 -9.86 -1.96
C GLY A 100 -17.58 -10.56 -0.60
N THR A 101 -17.13 -11.83 -0.58
CA THR A 101 -17.16 -12.73 0.59
C THR A 101 -15.78 -13.01 1.18
N THR A 102 -14.72 -12.42 0.63
CA THR A 102 -13.32 -12.68 0.99
C THR A 102 -12.88 -12.01 2.30
N GLY A 103 -13.73 -11.17 2.89
CA GLY A 103 -13.41 -10.40 4.08
C GLY A 103 -12.65 -9.10 3.81
N ILE A 104 -12.63 -8.66 2.55
CA ILE A 104 -12.07 -7.37 2.15
C ILE A 104 -13.12 -6.29 2.35
N TRP A 105 -12.66 -5.12 2.79
CA TRP A 105 -13.43 -3.90 2.93
C TRP A 105 -12.83 -2.84 2.05
N GLU A 106 -13.66 -2.04 1.38
CA GLU A 106 -13.22 -0.99 0.50
C GLU A 106 -14.06 0.29 0.60
N VAL A 107 -13.42 1.41 0.29
CA VAL A 107 -14.06 2.72 0.10
C VAL A 107 -13.27 3.53 -0.92
N PHE A 108 -13.97 4.32 -1.72
CA PHE A 108 -13.36 5.36 -2.53
C PHE A 108 -13.66 6.73 -1.91
N VAL A 109 -12.63 7.56 -1.75
CA VAL A 109 -12.78 8.93 -1.23
C VAL A 109 -12.31 9.91 -2.30
N PRO A 110 -13.23 10.74 -2.82
CA PRO A 110 -12.90 11.79 -3.78
C PRO A 110 -11.92 12.82 -3.20
N ASP A 111 -11.12 13.43 -4.06
CA ASP A 111 -10.22 14.54 -3.73
C ASP A 111 -9.12 14.20 -2.68
N VAL A 112 -9.03 12.96 -2.24
CA VAL A 112 -7.93 12.48 -1.39
C VAL A 112 -6.76 12.06 -2.28
N GLY A 113 -5.58 12.64 -2.03
CA GLY A 113 -4.37 12.40 -2.79
C GLY A 113 -3.15 12.07 -1.93
N PRO A 114 -1.95 12.08 -2.55
CA PRO A 114 -0.69 11.89 -1.84
C PRO A 114 -0.54 12.80 -0.62
N ASP A 115 0.28 12.36 0.33
CA ASP A 115 0.57 13.01 1.62
C ASP A 115 -0.59 12.99 2.64
N THR A 116 -1.75 12.43 2.31
CA THR A 116 -2.85 12.26 3.27
C THR A 116 -2.53 11.16 4.26
N CYS A 117 -2.57 11.48 5.57
CA CYS A 117 -2.44 10.50 6.64
C CYS A 117 -3.78 9.77 6.86
N TYR A 118 -3.74 8.45 7.05
CA TYR A 118 -4.94 7.64 7.26
C TYR A 118 -4.70 6.42 8.15
N LYS A 119 -5.80 5.87 8.68
CA LYS A 119 -5.87 4.56 9.36
C LYS A 119 -7.19 3.88 9.04
N PHE A 120 -7.26 2.60 9.37
CA PHE A 120 -8.52 1.85 9.38
C PHE A 120 -9.02 1.72 10.82
N ALA A 121 -10.19 2.29 11.12
CA ALA A 121 -10.92 2.02 12.33
C ALA A 121 -11.70 0.72 12.15
N VAL A 122 -11.35 -0.32 12.90
CA VAL A 122 -11.92 -1.66 12.78
C VAL A 122 -12.80 -1.95 14.00
N CYS A 123 -14.06 -2.28 13.75
CA CYS A 123 -14.96 -2.78 14.77
C CYS A 123 -14.74 -4.29 14.91
N THR A 124 -14.21 -4.69 16.04
CA THR A 124 -13.92 -6.09 16.37
C THR A 124 -15.22 -6.87 16.66
N ILE A 125 -15.13 -8.20 16.72
CA ILE A 125 -16.30 -9.07 16.97
C ILE A 125 -17.01 -8.80 18.31
N ASP A 126 -16.30 -8.25 19.27
CA ASP A 126 -16.84 -7.84 20.58
C ASP A 126 -17.34 -6.38 20.60
N GLY A 127 -17.43 -5.73 19.44
CA GLY A 127 -17.99 -4.39 19.27
C GLY A 127 -17.04 -3.24 19.63
N ARG A 128 -15.79 -3.51 19.97
CA ARG A 128 -14.80 -2.45 20.22
C ARG A 128 -14.23 -1.91 18.92
N TRP A 129 -13.97 -0.61 18.87
CA TRP A 129 -13.28 0.02 17.78
C TRP A 129 -11.78 0.16 18.09
N VAL A 130 -10.96 -0.26 17.15
CA VAL A 130 -9.49 -0.17 17.25
C VAL A 130 -8.96 0.42 15.94
N ASP A 131 -8.09 1.42 16.06
CA ASP A 131 -7.49 2.09 14.91
C ASP A 131 -6.17 1.41 14.55
N HIS A 132 -6.08 0.93 13.32
CA HIS A 132 -4.92 0.22 12.78
C HIS A 132 -4.27 1.00 11.64
N ALA A 133 -2.95 0.99 11.58
CA ALA A 133 -2.22 1.34 10.36
C ALA A 133 -2.55 0.33 9.25
N ASP A 134 -2.39 0.76 8.01
CA ASP A 134 -2.58 -0.11 6.85
C ASP A 134 -1.41 -1.09 6.73
N PRO A 135 -1.66 -2.40 6.74
CA PRO A 135 -0.59 -3.40 6.56
C PRO A 135 0.05 -3.35 5.16
N MET A 136 -0.62 -2.73 4.17
CA MET A 136 -0.11 -2.55 2.80
C MET A 136 0.39 -1.12 2.55
N ALA A 137 0.58 -0.32 3.60
CA ALA A 137 1.07 1.04 3.46
C ALA A 137 2.43 1.09 2.75
N ARG A 138 2.55 1.99 1.78
CA ARG A 138 3.81 2.26 1.07
C ARG A 138 4.65 3.34 1.77
N ALA A 139 4.02 4.12 2.64
CA ALA A 139 4.67 5.12 3.49
C ALA A 139 3.93 5.25 4.82
N THR A 140 4.64 5.64 5.86
CA THR A 140 4.12 5.84 7.20
C THR A 140 4.61 7.17 7.77
N GLU A 141 3.93 7.69 8.77
CA GLU A 141 4.41 8.82 9.54
C GLU A 141 5.67 8.45 10.34
N HIS A 142 6.47 9.47 10.67
CA HIS A 142 7.57 9.32 11.63
C HIS A 142 7.06 9.19 13.06
N PRO A 143 7.71 8.36 13.89
CA PRO A 143 7.38 8.26 15.31
C PRO A 143 7.43 9.62 16.03
N PRO A 144 6.57 9.87 17.02
CA PRO A 144 5.65 8.93 17.68
C PRO A 144 4.32 8.70 16.96
N ARG A 145 4.12 9.31 15.81
CA ARG A 145 2.90 9.12 15.00
C ARG A 145 2.91 7.73 14.36
N THR A 146 1.73 7.22 14.00
CA THR A 146 1.58 5.84 13.55
C THR A 146 0.57 5.70 12.40
N ALA A 147 0.24 6.77 11.71
CA ALA A 147 -0.64 6.68 10.55
C ALA A 147 0.13 6.21 9.30
N SER A 148 -0.61 5.59 8.41
CA SER A 148 -0.18 5.33 7.04
C SER A 148 -0.33 6.59 6.20
N VAL A 149 0.47 6.72 5.15
CA VAL A 149 0.45 7.90 4.28
C VAL A 149 0.16 7.45 2.85
N VAL A 150 -0.83 8.11 2.22
CA VAL A 150 -1.09 7.91 0.78
C VAL A 150 0.11 8.39 -0.01
N THR A 151 0.66 7.53 -0.87
CA THR A 151 1.84 7.89 -1.67
C THR A 151 1.81 7.26 -3.05
N GLU A 152 2.45 7.93 -3.99
CA GLU A 152 2.72 7.42 -5.33
C GLU A 152 4.24 7.44 -5.59
N SER A 153 4.77 6.40 -6.19
CA SER A 153 6.17 6.36 -6.58
C SER A 153 6.35 7.01 -7.95
N ASN A 154 7.22 8.01 -8.03
CA ASN A 154 7.65 8.61 -9.29
C ASN A 154 8.93 7.98 -9.83
N TYR A 155 9.44 6.94 -9.18
CA TYR A 155 10.68 6.27 -9.58
C TYR A 155 10.52 5.54 -10.91
N LYS A 156 11.44 5.82 -11.84
CA LYS A 156 11.48 5.15 -13.15
C LYS A 156 12.64 4.17 -13.14
N TRP A 157 12.32 2.89 -13.21
CA TRP A 157 13.31 1.83 -13.32
C TRP A 157 14.06 1.91 -14.65
N SER A 158 15.37 1.78 -14.62
CA SER A 158 16.26 1.76 -15.80
C SER A 158 17.09 0.48 -15.88
N ASP A 159 16.55 -0.62 -15.34
CA ASP A 159 17.24 -1.89 -15.10
C ASP A 159 16.91 -3.00 -16.13
N ASN A 160 16.32 -2.65 -17.28
CA ASN A 160 15.93 -3.61 -18.32
C ASN A 160 17.07 -4.55 -18.76
N LEU A 161 18.30 -4.01 -18.90
CA LEU A 161 19.47 -4.81 -19.27
C LEU A 161 19.78 -5.84 -18.18
N TRP A 162 19.77 -5.43 -16.91
CA TRP A 162 20.00 -6.31 -15.77
C TRP A 162 18.91 -7.39 -15.67
N MET A 163 17.65 -7.03 -15.84
CA MET A 163 16.53 -7.99 -15.82
C MET A 163 16.67 -9.05 -16.92
N THR A 164 17.10 -8.64 -18.12
CA THR A 164 17.34 -9.58 -19.23
C THR A 164 18.53 -10.51 -18.94
N GLN A 165 19.59 -9.98 -18.39
CA GLN A 165 20.78 -10.77 -18.03
C GLN A 165 20.45 -11.72 -16.88
N ARG A 166 19.73 -11.26 -15.86
CA ARG A 166 19.28 -12.07 -14.72
C ARG A 166 18.48 -13.30 -15.15
N ALA A 167 17.60 -13.16 -16.15
CA ALA A 167 16.79 -14.27 -16.65
C ALA A 167 17.64 -15.44 -17.20
N ASN A 168 18.85 -15.14 -17.68
CA ASN A 168 19.80 -16.10 -18.25
C ASN A 168 20.90 -16.53 -17.27
N TYR A 169 20.96 -15.92 -16.08
CA TYR A 169 21.99 -16.19 -15.08
C TYR A 169 21.57 -17.32 -14.15
N GLN A 170 22.51 -18.22 -13.84
CA GLN A 170 22.31 -19.33 -12.93
C GLN A 170 23.08 -19.09 -11.61
N PRO A 171 22.49 -18.38 -10.63
CA PRO A 171 23.19 -17.92 -9.43
C PRO A 171 23.79 -19.06 -8.60
N TRP A 172 23.16 -20.23 -8.61
CA TRP A 172 23.66 -21.44 -7.88
C TRP A 172 24.95 -22.04 -8.48
N ARG A 173 25.41 -21.58 -9.64
CA ARG A 173 26.66 -22.02 -10.30
C ARG A 173 27.77 -20.98 -10.25
N ALA A 174 27.49 -19.82 -9.67
CA ALA A 174 28.46 -18.74 -9.60
C ALA A 174 28.98 -18.53 -8.17
N PRO A 175 30.20 -18.00 -8.02
CA PRO A 175 30.66 -17.55 -6.71
C PRO A 175 29.74 -16.50 -6.12
N VAL A 176 29.47 -16.58 -4.82
CA VAL A 176 28.66 -15.60 -4.09
C VAL A 176 29.50 -15.04 -2.95
N SER A 177 29.61 -13.72 -2.91
CA SER A 177 30.08 -12.98 -1.73
C SER A 177 29.10 -11.86 -1.42
N VAL A 178 28.66 -11.78 -0.17
CA VAL A 178 27.64 -10.85 0.30
C VAL A 178 28.28 -9.81 1.20
N TYR A 179 27.99 -8.55 0.92
CA TYR A 179 28.31 -7.43 1.79
C TYR A 179 27.06 -7.07 2.61
N GLU A 180 27.05 -7.41 3.88
CA GLU A 180 25.99 -7.04 4.81
C GLU A 180 26.22 -5.61 5.29
N VAL A 181 25.19 -4.78 5.27
CA VAL A 181 25.31 -3.35 5.59
C VAL A 181 24.15 -2.84 6.43
N HIS A 182 24.48 -2.14 7.52
CA HIS A 182 23.52 -1.35 8.29
C HIS A 182 23.55 0.09 7.79
N ALA A 183 22.47 0.52 7.10
CA ALA A 183 22.42 1.82 6.42
C ALA A 183 22.68 3.01 7.35
N GLY A 184 22.18 2.97 8.59
CA GLY A 184 22.30 4.08 9.54
C GLY A 184 23.72 4.29 10.10
N SER A 185 24.62 3.29 10.03
CA SER A 185 25.97 3.37 10.60
C SER A 185 27.09 3.19 9.58
N TRP A 186 26.81 2.79 8.36
CA TRP A 186 27.84 2.54 7.35
C TRP A 186 28.63 3.80 7.00
N ARG A 187 27.97 4.91 6.66
CA ARG A 187 28.53 6.25 6.49
C ARG A 187 27.50 7.26 6.96
N PRO A 188 27.57 7.69 8.24
CA PRO A 188 26.57 8.58 8.82
C PRO A 188 26.42 9.89 8.05
N GLY A 189 25.18 10.37 7.90
CA GLY A 189 24.88 11.66 7.27
C GLY A 189 24.55 11.59 5.78
N LEU A 190 24.64 10.42 5.15
CA LEU A 190 24.22 10.24 3.76
C LEU A 190 22.70 10.09 3.64
N THR A 191 22.14 10.65 2.58
CA THR A 191 20.79 10.27 2.08
C THR A 191 20.86 8.91 1.42
N TYR A 192 19.70 8.24 1.24
CA TYR A 192 19.65 6.97 0.51
C TYR A 192 20.19 7.07 -0.93
N LEU A 193 19.98 8.19 -1.62
CA LEU A 193 20.51 8.40 -2.96
C LEU A 193 22.05 8.47 -2.96
N GLN A 194 22.61 9.27 -2.06
CA GLN A 194 24.07 9.36 -1.91
C GLN A 194 24.68 8.02 -1.48
N MET A 195 24.01 7.33 -0.55
CA MET A 195 24.44 6.01 -0.11
C MET A 195 24.42 5.00 -1.29
N ALA A 196 23.41 5.04 -2.14
CA ALA A 196 23.32 4.13 -3.29
C ALA A 196 24.53 4.30 -4.23
N GLU A 197 24.95 5.54 -4.51
CA GLU A 197 26.12 5.82 -5.34
C GLU A 197 27.40 5.30 -4.70
N GLU A 198 27.67 5.71 -3.47
CA GLU A 198 28.91 5.37 -2.76
C GLU A 198 29.02 3.88 -2.43
N LEU A 199 27.91 3.23 -2.04
CA LEU A 199 27.88 1.81 -1.71
C LEU A 199 28.16 0.95 -2.95
N VAL A 200 27.56 1.29 -4.09
CA VAL A 200 27.78 0.55 -5.35
C VAL A 200 29.24 0.61 -5.77
N GLU A 201 29.90 1.77 -5.70
CA GLU A 201 31.33 1.90 -5.98
C GLU A 201 32.15 1.03 -5.02
N TYR A 202 31.92 1.17 -3.72
CA TYR A 202 32.66 0.44 -2.68
C TYR A 202 32.56 -1.08 -2.85
N VAL A 203 31.36 -1.63 -3.02
CA VAL A 203 31.18 -3.10 -3.13
C VAL A 203 31.77 -3.65 -4.42
N LYS A 204 31.75 -2.87 -5.51
CA LYS A 204 32.41 -3.24 -6.78
C LYS A 204 33.92 -3.28 -6.63
N GLU A 205 34.54 -2.27 -6.01
CA GLU A 205 35.98 -2.22 -5.74
C GLU A 205 36.43 -3.41 -4.89
N GLN A 206 35.61 -3.82 -3.93
CA GLN A 206 35.88 -4.96 -3.03
C GLN A 206 35.49 -6.31 -3.64
N ASN A 207 34.96 -6.35 -4.88
CA ASN A 207 34.53 -7.55 -5.59
C ASN A 207 33.40 -8.35 -4.90
N PHE A 208 32.52 -7.67 -4.17
CA PHE A 208 31.30 -8.30 -3.67
C PHE A 208 30.29 -8.49 -4.80
N THR A 209 29.55 -9.61 -4.75
CA THR A 209 28.54 -9.95 -5.76
C THR A 209 27.14 -9.53 -5.36
N HIS A 210 26.88 -9.41 -4.06
CA HIS A 210 25.57 -9.09 -3.47
C HIS A 210 25.73 -8.08 -2.33
N VAL A 211 24.68 -7.30 -2.11
CA VAL A 211 24.51 -6.46 -0.92
C VAL A 211 23.31 -6.97 -0.16
N GLU A 212 23.45 -7.15 1.16
CA GLU A 212 22.38 -7.46 2.09
C GLU A 212 22.19 -6.29 3.06
N PHE A 213 21.04 -5.63 2.97
CA PHE A 213 20.70 -4.58 3.92
C PHE A 213 20.15 -5.18 5.20
N LEU A 214 20.71 -4.81 6.36
CA LEU A 214 19.99 -4.85 7.62
C LEU A 214 18.72 -3.99 7.49
N PRO A 215 17.69 -4.18 8.34
CA PRO A 215 16.37 -3.58 8.11
C PRO A 215 16.43 -2.08 7.80
N ILE A 216 15.80 -1.69 6.71
CA ILE A 216 15.71 -0.29 6.24
C ILE A 216 14.28 0.26 6.32
N THR A 217 13.34 -0.54 6.79
CA THR A 217 11.93 -0.17 6.94
C THR A 217 11.76 0.82 8.09
N GLU A 218 10.76 1.70 8.00
CA GLU A 218 10.44 2.64 9.09
C GLU A 218 10.11 1.89 10.38
N HIS A 219 10.67 2.37 11.50
CA HIS A 219 10.53 1.73 12.82
C HIS A 219 10.47 2.77 13.93
N PRO A 220 9.61 2.56 14.97
CA PRO A 220 9.38 3.54 16.02
C PRO A 220 10.45 3.52 17.11
N TYR A 221 11.26 2.46 17.19
CA TYR A 221 12.22 2.23 18.26
C TYR A 221 13.63 2.04 17.71
N SER A 222 14.43 3.10 17.69
CA SER A 222 15.80 3.11 17.13
C SER A 222 16.71 1.99 17.67
N PRO A 223 16.69 1.61 18.99
CA PRO A 223 17.50 0.50 19.47
C PRO A 223 17.14 -0.87 18.88
N SER A 224 16.02 -1.02 18.18
CA SER A 224 15.68 -2.25 17.47
C SER A 224 16.45 -2.43 16.16
N TRP A 225 17.16 -1.40 15.68
CA TRP A 225 17.87 -1.37 14.40
C TRP A 225 16.96 -1.69 13.20
N GLY A 226 15.67 -1.38 13.30
CA GLY A 226 14.69 -1.65 12.25
C GLY A 226 14.07 -3.06 12.29
N TYR A 227 14.41 -3.91 13.25
CA TYR A 227 13.78 -5.23 13.39
C TYR A 227 12.36 -5.19 13.98
N GLN A 228 11.92 -4.04 14.51
CA GLN A 228 10.55 -3.80 14.98
C GLN A 228 9.89 -2.74 14.08
N VAL A 229 9.46 -3.16 12.90
CA VAL A 229 8.93 -2.27 11.86
C VAL A 229 7.57 -1.68 12.23
N THR A 230 7.27 -0.49 11.72
CA THR A 230 5.97 0.17 11.86
C THR A 230 4.92 -0.53 10.99
N SER A 231 5.28 -0.92 9.76
CA SER A 231 4.42 -1.68 8.85
C SER A 231 5.28 -2.46 7.85
N PHE A 232 4.67 -3.39 7.14
CA PHE A 232 5.34 -4.26 6.16
C PHE A 232 5.15 -3.79 4.72
#